data_fd5a08654c3fd0d5104400bdcb897fcf
#
_entry.id   fd5a08654c3fd0d5104400bdcb897fcf
#
_cell.length_a   1.000
_cell.length_b   1.000
_cell.length_c   1.000
_cell.angle_alpha   90.00
_cell.angle_beta   90.00
_cell.angle_gamma   90.00
#
_symmetry.space_group_name_H-M   'P 1'
#
loop_
_entity.id
_entity.type
_entity.pdbx_description
1 polymer ?
#
loop_
_entity_poly.entity_id
_entity_poly.type
_entity_poly.pdbx_seq_one_letter_code
_entity_poly.pdbx_strand_id
1 'polypeptide(L)'
;MAVIKNLLQQITDPVLRERLTEEVNRLSKNKKFGLVFEEHVPECTPLYSVPIKQGSFVARKTGKMNNIYIVKEIDGETATCMDKITLEIEAIPLSEIVSVAQFGEPIFPSLEPIDKVLNAADDNLWHTIIEADNYHALQLLEYLYEGKVDCIYIDPPYNTGARDWKYNNDYVDSNDAYRHSKWLSMMKKRLKLAHRILNPETGVLIVTIDEHEVHHLRTLLEEVFPEAYIQMVTDVINYKGVSQDYFARVEEYIIYVFMPQANLSSWYDRMLGESETFSKKVTWASLLRRGSDSYRQD
;
A
#
# COMPACT_ATOMS: atom_id res chain seq x y z
N MET A 1 -11.57 21.10 -13.51
CA MET A 1 -11.61 22.52 -13.13
C MET A 1 -12.90 23.21 -13.54
N ALA A 2 -13.39 23.10 -14.79
CA ALA A 2 -14.65 23.75 -15.22
C ALA A 2 -15.87 23.25 -14.42
N VAL A 3 -16.00 21.96 -14.18
CA VAL A 3 -17.12 21.36 -13.43
C VAL A 3 -17.17 21.85 -11.99
N ILE A 4 -16.02 21.92 -11.29
CA ILE A 4 -15.96 22.41 -9.90
C ILE A 4 -16.39 23.88 -9.81
N LYS A 5 -15.97 24.74 -10.77
CA LYS A 5 -16.39 26.14 -10.80
C LYS A 5 -17.91 26.28 -10.97
N ASN A 6 -18.51 25.45 -11.82
CA ASN A 6 -19.98 25.45 -12.00
C ASN A 6 -20.71 24.98 -10.73
N LEU A 7 -20.18 23.97 -10.02
CA LEU A 7 -20.76 23.53 -8.75
C LEU A 7 -20.65 24.59 -7.65
N LEU A 8 -19.52 25.30 -7.57
CA LEU A 8 -19.36 26.41 -6.63
C LEU A 8 -20.36 27.56 -6.89
N GLN A 9 -20.69 27.83 -8.15
CA GLN A 9 -21.68 28.85 -8.49
C GLN A 9 -23.12 28.47 -8.08
N GLN A 10 -23.42 27.21 -7.91
CA GLN A 10 -24.73 26.72 -7.45
C GLN A 10 -24.95 26.87 -5.93
N ILE A 11 -23.91 27.17 -5.18
CA ILE A 11 -24.00 27.38 -3.73
C ILE A 11 -24.65 28.75 -3.49
N THR A 12 -25.81 28.73 -2.85
CA THR A 12 -26.59 29.94 -2.55
C THR A 12 -26.03 30.76 -1.38
N ASP A 13 -25.40 30.11 -0.41
CA ASP A 13 -24.74 30.78 0.70
C ASP A 13 -23.44 31.44 0.25
N PRO A 14 -23.33 32.79 0.31
CA PRO A 14 -22.17 33.50 -0.19
C PRO A 14 -20.91 33.24 0.64
N VAL A 15 -21.04 33.07 1.97
CA VAL A 15 -19.90 32.84 2.88
C VAL A 15 -19.32 31.45 2.66
N LEU A 16 -20.18 30.44 2.55
CA LEU A 16 -19.77 29.07 2.27
C LEU A 16 -19.14 28.98 0.87
N ARG A 17 -19.73 29.62 -0.13
CA ARG A 17 -19.19 29.65 -1.50
C ARG A 17 -17.80 30.29 -1.56
N GLU A 18 -17.58 31.40 -0.85
CA GLU A 18 -16.28 32.07 -0.79
C GLU A 18 -15.21 31.18 -0.15
N ARG A 19 -15.50 30.62 1.03
CA ARG A 19 -14.59 29.70 1.72
C ARG A 19 -14.25 28.47 0.90
N LEU A 20 -15.23 27.85 0.25
CA LEU A 20 -15.00 26.69 -0.63
C LEU A 20 -14.21 27.10 -1.88
N THR A 21 -14.43 28.29 -2.42
CA THR A 21 -13.68 28.80 -3.57
C THR A 21 -12.21 29.03 -3.20
N GLU A 22 -11.95 29.60 -2.03
CA GLU A 22 -10.59 29.78 -1.52
C GLU A 22 -9.88 28.43 -1.34
N GLU A 23 -10.57 27.46 -0.73
CA GLU A 23 -10.02 26.14 -0.50
C GLU A 23 -9.75 25.38 -1.81
N VAL A 24 -10.68 25.40 -2.76
CA VAL A 24 -10.48 24.83 -4.10
C VAL A 24 -9.31 25.51 -4.83
N ASN A 25 -9.18 26.82 -4.71
CA ASN A 25 -8.05 27.54 -5.31
C ASN A 25 -6.73 27.18 -4.62
N ARG A 26 -6.71 27.00 -3.30
CA ARG A 26 -5.56 26.55 -2.53
C ARG A 26 -5.12 25.16 -2.99
N LEU A 27 -6.03 24.21 -3.03
CA LEU A 27 -5.79 22.83 -3.48
C LEU A 27 -5.34 22.76 -4.95
N SER A 28 -5.89 23.63 -5.80
CA SER A 28 -5.52 23.68 -7.22
C SER A 28 -4.15 24.31 -7.49
N LYS A 29 -3.72 25.27 -6.67
CA LYS A 29 -2.41 25.92 -6.82
C LYS A 29 -1.25 25.01 -6.43
N ASN A 30 -1.48 24.08 -5.50
CA ASN A 30 -0.43 23.20 -5.00
C ASN A 30 -0.11 22.02 -5.92
N LYS A 31 -0.97 21.71 -6.89
CA LYS A 31 -0.75 20.61 -7.84
C LYS A 31 -0.15 21.11 -9.16
N LYS A 32 1.14 21.43 -9.17
CA LYS A 32 1.88 21.77 -10.39
C LYS A 32 2.50 20.56 -11.07
N PHE A 33 2.61 19.44 -10.37
CA PHE A 33 3.18 18.19 -10.86
C PHE A 33 2.24 17.06 -10.44
N GLY A 34 1.91 16.15 -11.34
CA GLY A 34 1.08 14.98 -11.08
C GLY A 34 1.81 13.71 -11.47
N LEU A 35 1.62 12.66 -10.70
CA LEU A 35 2.11 11.34 -11.04
C LEU A 35 1.23 10.74 -12.14
N VAL A 36 1.85 10.43 -13.29
CA VAL A 36 1.18 9.77 -14.41
C VAL A 36 1.82 8.40 -14.62
N PHE A 37 1.02 7.35 -14.52
CA PHE A 37 1.44 5.99 -14.80
C PHE A 37 0.29 5.18 -15.36
N GLU A 38 0.61 4.06 -16.01
CA GLU A 38 -0.39 3.13 -16.51
C GLU A 38 -1.06 2.40 -15.35
N GLU A 39 -2.38 2.55 -15.20
CA GLU A 39 -3.15 1.84 -14.19
C GLU A 39 -3.40 0.40 -14.64
N HIS A 40 -2.84 -0.54 -13.90
CA HIS A 40 -3.07 -1.96 -14.10
C HIS A 40 -4.25 -2.43 -13.25
N VAL A 41 -5.12 -3.22 -13.85
CA VAL A 41 -6.27 -3.81 -13.18
C VAL A 41 -6.21 -5.33 -13.35
N PRO A 42 -6.35 -6.11 -12.25
CA PRO A 42 -6.41 -7.57 -12.34
C PRO A 42 -7.58 -8.01 -13.21
N GLU A 43 -7.36 -9.00 -14.06
CA GLU A 43 -8.43 -9.57 -14.92
C GLU A 43 -9.48 -10.33 -14.10
N CYS A 44 -9.07 -10.90 -12.98
CA CYS A 44 -9.95 -11.55 -12.03
C CYS A 44 -9.39 -11.50 -10.60
N THR A 45 -10.26 -11.75 -9.64
CA THR A 45 -9.92 -11.83 -8.21
C THR A 45 -10.19 -13.25 -7.71
N PRO A 46 -9.22 -13.95 -7.11
CA PRO A 46 -9.44 -15.27 -6.53
C PRO A 46 -10.30 -15.21 -5.27
N LEU A 47 -11.24 -16.15 -5.16
CA LEU A 47 -12.20 -16.28 -4.08
C LEU A 47 -11.96 -17.62 -3.36
N TYR A 48 -11.00 -17.65 -2.44
CA TYR A 48 -10.54 -18.90 -1.81
C TYR A 48 -11.60 -19.61 -0.96
N SER A 49 -12.54 -18.87 -0.38
CA SER A 49 -13.60 -19.42 0.48
C SER A 49 -14.89 -19.74 -0.26
N VAL A 50 -14.93 -19.55 -1.60
CA VAL A 50 -16.13 -19.83 -2.39
C VAL A 50 -16.06 -21.25 -2.97
N PRO A 51 -17.03 -22.12 -2.64
CA PRO A 51 -17.06 -23.48 -3.19
C PRO A 51 -17.17 -23.49 -4.70
N ILE A 52 -16.36 -24.34 -5.35
CA ILE A 52 -16.42 -24.57 -6.78
C ILE A 52 -17.64 -25.42 -7.10
N LYS A 53 -18.48 -24.96 -8.03
CA LYS A 53 -19.69 -25.63 -8.49
C LYS A 53 -19.70 -25.67 -10.02
N GLN A 54 -20.57 -26.51 -10.59
CA GLN A 54 -20.87 -26.45 -12.01
C GLN A 54 -21.32 -25.04 -12.41
N GLY A 55 -20.73 -24.49 -13.47
CA GLY A 55 -20.94 -23.11 -13.93
C GLY A 55 -20.05 -22.07 -13.25
N SER A 56 -19.29 -22.41 -12.21
CA SER A 56 -18.31 -21.48 -11.58
C SER A 56 -17.25 -21.06 -12.60
N PHE A 57 -16.84 -19.79 -12.52
CA PHE A 57 -15.62 -19.34 -13.13
C PHE A 57 -14.45 -19.67 -12.21
N VAL A 58 -13.41 -20.27 -12.75
CA VAL A 58 -12.23 -20.71 -11.99
C VAL A 58 -10.95 -20.35 -12.74
N ALA A 59 -9.87 -20.21 -11.98
CA ALA A 59 -8.51 -20.09 -12.51
C ALA A 59 -7.57 -21.06 -11.78
N ARG A 60 -6.43 -21.37 -12.39
CA ARG A 60 -5.39 -22.17 -11.72
C ARG A 60 -4.79 -21.37 -10.54
N LYS A 61 -4.55 -22.03 -9.42
CA LYS A 61 -3.91 -21.43 -8.22
C LYS A 61 -2.47 -21.04 -8.49
N THR A 62 -1.81 -21.65 -9.46
CA THR A 62 -0.41 -21.40 -9.81
C THR A 62 -0.30 -20.86 -11.23
N GLY A 63 0.67 -19.95 -11.44
CA GLY A 63 0.87 -19.28 -12.73
C GLY A 63 -0.04 -18.07 -12.94
N LYS A 64 -0.08 -17.56 -14.17
CA LYS A 64 -0.89 -16.38 -14.54
C LYS A 64 -2.37 -16.71 -14.46
N MET A 65 -3.13 -15.89 -13.74
CA MET A 65 -4.60 -16.02 -13.67
C MET A 65 -5.32 -15.41 -14.89
N ASN A 66 -4.68 -15.40 -16.05
CA ASN A 66 -5.26 -14.86 -17.28
C ASN A 66 -6.20 -15.85 -17.96
N ASN A 67 -6.02 -17.14 -17.69
CA ASN A 67 -6.85 -18.18 -18.24
C ASN A 67 -8.00 -18.48 -17.28
N ILE A 68 -9.19 -18.00 -17.65
CA ILE A 68 -10.42 -18.24 -16.89
C ILE A 68 -11.15 -19.41 -17.53
N TYR A 69 -11.50 -20.38 -16.71
CA TYR A 69 -12.24 -21.58 -17.11
C TYR A 69 -13.65 -21.54 -16.56
N ILE A 70 -14.56 -22.21 -17.25
CA ILE A 70 -15.92 -22.48 -16.81
C ILE A 70 -16.02 -23.95 -16.44
N VAL A 71 -16.41 -24.25 -15.21
CA VAL A 71 -16.64 -25.62 -14.75
C VAL A 71 -17.88 -26.19 -15.43
N LYS A 72 -17.73 -27.23 -16.23
CA LYS A 72 -18.81 -27.93 -16.91
C LYS A 72 -19.40 -29.05 -16.06
N GLU A 73 -18.56 -29.81 -15.39
CA GLU A 73 -18.93 -30.97 -14.58
C GLU A 73 -17.87 -31.18 -13.49
N ILE A 74 -18.29 -31.76 -12.37
CA ILE A 74 -17.39 -32.16 -11.29
C ILE A 74 -17.62 -33.64 -11.03
N ASP A 75 -16.54 -34.42 -11.12
CA ASP A 75 -16.54 -35.85 -10.81
C ASP A 75 -15.49 -36.11 -9.73
N GLY A 76 -15.95 -36.40 -8.51
CA GLY A 76 -15.10 -36.59 -7.34
C GLY A 76 -14.22 -35.36 -7.05
N GLU A 77 -12.91 -35.52 -7.15
CA GLU A 77 -11.91 -34.47 -6.90
C GLU A 77 -11.44 -33.72 -8.17
N THR A 78 -12.07 -34.02 -9.33
CA THR A 78 -11.68 -33.44 -10.63
C THR A 78 -12.84 -32.66 -11.24
N ALA A 79 -12.53 -31.48 -11.78
CA ALA A 79 -13.46 -30.67 -12.53
C ALA A 79 -13.13 -30.71 -14.03
N THR A 80 -14.13 -30.97 -14.86
CA THR A 80 -14.04 -30.77 -16.32
C THR A 80 -14.26 -29.26 -16.58
N CYS A 81 -13.21 -28.58 -17.00
CA CYS A 81 -13.16 -27.15 -17.20
C CYS A 81 -13.05 -26.80 -18.67
N MET A 82 -13.78 -25.81 -19.13
CA MET A 82 -13.67 -25.26 -20.48
C MET A 82 -13.00 -23.89 -20.42
N ASP A 83 -11.89 -23.72 -21.13
CA ASP A 83 -11.25 -22.41 -21.27
C ASP A 83 -12.21 -21.43 -21.96
N LYS A 84 -12.35 -20.24 -21.39
CA LYS A 84 -13.31 -19.23 -21.86
C LYS A 84 -12.95 -18.64 -23.22
N ILE A 85 -11.67 -18.63 -23.58
CA ILE A 85 -11.16 -18.02 -24.82
C ILE A 85 -10.97 -19.07 -25.90
N THR A 86 -10.22 -20.14 -25.58
CA THR A 86 -9.90 -21.18 -26.58
C THR A 86 -11.02 -22.20 -26.76
N LEU A 87 -11.97 -22.29 -25.81
CA LEU A 87 -13.04 -23.28 -25.73
C LEU A 87 -12.55 -24.73 -25.59
N GLU A 88 -11.27 -24.93 -25.33
CA GLU A 88 -10.70 -26.24 -25.06
C GLU A 88 -11.20 -26.79 -23.73
N ILE A 89 -11.38 -28.10 -23.67
CA ILE A 89 -11.86 -28.78 -22.46
C ILE A 89 -10.69 -29.54 -21.83
N GLU A 90 -10.49 -29.29 -20.54
CA GLU A 90 -9.44 -29.90 -19.75
C GLU A 90 -10.01 -30.42 -18.42
N ALA A 91 -9.52 -31.58 -17.97
CA ALA A 91 -9.83 -32.09 -16.62
C ALA A 91 -8.77 -31.57 -15.62
N ILE A 92 -9.19 -30.84 -14.61
CA ILE A 92 -8.29 -30.20 -13.66
C ILE A 92 -8.70 -30.62 -12.24
N PRO A 93 -7.73 -31.03 -11.37
CA PRO A 93 -8.02 -31.31 -9.98
C PRO A 93 -8.58 -30.07 -9.25
N LEU A 94 -9.58 -30.25 -8.41
CA LEU A 94 -10.16 -29.16 -7.60
C LEU A 94 -9.14 -28.50 -6.66
N SER A 95 -8.13 -29.23 -6.24
CA SER A 95 -7.02 -28.72 -5.45
C SER A 95 -6.16 -27.67 -6.17
N GLU A 96 -6.12 -27.70 -7.51
CA GLU A 96 -5.31 -26.81 -8.35
C GLU A 96 -6.03 -25.57 -8.83
N ILE A 97 -7.35 -25.50 -8.64
CA ILE A 97 -8.16 -24.38 -9.11
C ILE A 97 -8.83 -23.65 -7.94
N VAL A 98 -9.19 -22.39 -8.18
CA VAL A 98 -9.89 -21.51 -7.25
C VAL A 98 -11.01 -20.80 -7.99
N SER A 99 -12.14 -20.60 -7.33
CA SER A 99 -13.21 -19.73 -7.84
C SER A 99 -12.69 -18.32 -8.05
N VAL A 100 -13.14 -17.65 -9.12
CA VAL A 100 -12.73 -16.27 -9.41
C VAL A 100 -13.94 -15.40 -9.71
N ALA A 101 -13.89 -14.14 -9.23
CA ALA A 101 -14.72 -13.06 -9.72
C ALA A 101 -14.01 -12.38 -10.89
N GLN A 102 -14.70 -12.17 -11.97
CA GLN A 102 -14.16 -11.46 -13.13
C GLN A 102 -14.10 -9.97 -12.88
N PHE A 103 -13.30 -9.26 -13.69
CA PHE A 103 -13.25 -7.81 -13.63
C PHE A 103 -14.65 -7.18 -13.79
N GLY A 104 -15.01 -6.29 -12.85
CA GLY A 104 -16.32 -5.62 -12.82
C GLY A 104 -17.42 -6.39 -12.10
N GLU A 105 -17.21 -7.63 -11.69
CA GLU A 105 -18.13 -8.33 -10.81
C GLU A 105 -18.02 -7.80 -9.37
N PRO A 106 -19.15 -7.50 -8.70
CA PRO A 106 -19.10 -7.02 -7.34
C PRO A 106 -18.68 -8.15 -6.38
N ILE A 107 -17.70 -7.86 -5.53
CA ILE A 107 -17.24 -8.75 -4.46
C ILE A 107 -17.68 -8.15 -3.13
N PHE A 108 -18.30 -8.97 -2.29
CA PHE A 108 -18.75 -8.60 -0.96
C PHE A 108 -17.98 -9.42 0.08
N PRO A 109 -16.78 -8.94 0.52
CA PRO A 109 -16.01 -9.63 1.53
C PRO A 109 -16.75 -9.66 2.87
N SER A 110 -16.52 -10.71 3.65
CA SER A 110 -17.03 -10.85 5.02
C SER A 110 -15.94 -11.44 5.91
N LEU A 111 -16.03 -11.18 7.21
CA LEU A 111 -15.12 -11.77 8.20
C LEU A 111 -15.78 -13.00 8.81
N GLU A 112 -14.98 -14.07 8.95
CA GLU A 112 -15.34 -15.28 9.70
C GLU A 112 -14.49 -15.34 10.97
N PRO A 113 -15.08 -15.41 12.18
CA PRO A 113 -14.32 -15.54 13.40
C PRO A 113 -13.69 -16.95 13.47
N ILE A 114 -12.37 -17.00 13.59
CA ILE A 114 -11.61 -18.25 13.61
C ILE A 114 -11.31 -18.66 15.06
N ASP A 115 -10.78 -17.75 15.88
CA ASP A 115 -10.37 -18.04 17.24
C ASP A 115 -10.41 -16.77 18.11
N LYS A 116 -10.46 -16.97 19.43
CA LYS A 116 -10.46 -15.91 20.44
C LYS A 116 -9.69 -16.34 21.67
N VAL A 117 -8.66 -15.57 22.03
CA VAL A 117 -7.90 -15.77 23.26
C VAL A 117 -8.31 -14.72 24.29
N LEU A 118 -8.79 -15.18 25.43
CA LEU A 118 -9.19 -14.32 26.57
C LEU A 118 -8.11 -14.39 27.65
N ASN A 119 -7.34 -13.33 27.79
CA ASN A 119 -6.30 -13.21 28.83
C ASN A 119 -6.49 -11.98 29.73
N ALA A 120 -7.58 -11.24 29.53
CA ALA A 120 -7.96 -10.06 30.29
C ALA A 120 -9.47 -9.96 30.43
N ALA A 121 -9.98 -8.99 31.21
CA ALA A 121 -11.42 -8.73 31.33
C ALA A 121 -12.02 -8.26 30.00
N ASP A 122 -13.31 -8.55 29.78
CA ASP A 122 -14.01 -8.28 28.50
C ASP A 122 -14.12 -6.78 28.13
N ASP A 123 -13.87 -5.88 29.08
CA ASP A 123 -13.88 -4.44 28.88
C ASP A 123 -12.53 -3.85 28.41
N ASN A 124 -11.51 -4.69 28.31
CA ASN A 124 -10.19 -4.27 27.82
C ASN A 124 -10.15 -4.17 26.31
N LEU A 125 -9.17 -3.44 25.79
CA LEU A 125 -8.93 -3.27 24.36
C LEU A 125 -8.55 -4.59 23.70
N TRP A 126 -9.09 -4.82 22.52
CA TRP A 126 -8.83 -6.01 21.72
C TRP A 126 -7.66 -5.80 20.75
N HIS A 127 -6.83 -6.81 20.61
CA HIS A 127 -5.92 -6.98 19.49
C HIS A 127 -6.57 -7.92 18.48
N THR A 128 -6.81 -7.42 17.27
CA THR A 128 -7.48 -8.18 16.21
C THR A 128 -6.49 -8.50 15.11
N ILE A 129 -6.43 -9.78 14.70
CA ILE A 129 -5.68 -10.25 13.54
C ILE A 129 -6.68 -10.61 12.45
N ILE A 130 -6.50 -10.06 11.25
CA ILE A 130 -7.32 -10.37 10.07
C ILE A 130 -6.43 -11.05 9.04
N GLU A 131 -6.66 -12.33 8.77
CA GLU A 131 -5.97 -13.08 7.73
C GLU A 131 -6.75 -12.95 6.43
N ALA A 132 -6.25 -12.15 5.50
CA ALA A 132 -6.92 -11.90 4.21
C ALA A 132 -5.96 -11.22 3.22
N ASP A 133 -6.38 -11.09 1.94
CA ASP A 133 -5.83 -10.03 1.09
C ASP A 133 -6.14 -8.68 1.72
N ASN A 134 -5.10 -7.87 1.96
CA ASN A 134 -5.22 -6.64 2.71
C ASN A 134 -6.10 -5.58 2.01
N TYR A 135 -6.26 -5.63 0.69
CA TYR A 135 -7.19 -4.74 -0.01
C TYR A 135 -8.64 -5.01 0.39
N HIS A 136 -9.04 -6.29 0.45
CA HIS A 136 -10.39 -6.67 0.89
C HIS A 136 -10.60 -6.44 2.38
N ALA A 137 -9.58 -6.70 3.20
CA ALA A 137 -9.64 -6.37 4.63
C ALA A 137 -9.83 -4.86 4.86
N LEU A 138 -9.11 -4.00 4.14
CA LEU A 138 -9.27 -2.54 4.22
C LEU A 138 -10.66 -2.08 3.79
N GLN A 139 -11.25 -2.70 2.76
CA GLN A 139 -12.64 -2.41 2.35
C GLN A 139 -13.64 -2.70 3.47
N LEU A 140 -13.46 -3.78 4.23
CA LEU A 140 -14.31 -4.10 5.38
C LEU A 140 -14.09 -3.13 6.53
N LEU A 141 -12.84 -2.77 6.80
CA LEU A 141 -12.50 -1.82 7.87
C LEU A 141 -13.08 -0.43 7.60
N GLU A 142 -13.21 -0.02 6.33
CA GLU A 142 -13.82 1.26 5.96
C GLU A 142 -15.21 1.45 6.59
N TYR A 143 -16.06 0.41 6.63
CA TYR A 143 -17.40 0.50 7.23
C TYR A 143 -17.40 0.76 8.73
N LEU A 144 -16.42 0.24 9.45
CA LEU A 144 -16.37 0.31 10.92
C LEU A 144 -15.46 1.44 11.42
N TYR A 145 -14.41 1.75 10.67
CA TYR A 145 -13.30 2.59 11.10
C TYR A 145 -13.07 3.82 10.23
N GLU A 146 -14.05 4.23 9.40
CA GLU A 146 -13.92 5.47 8.63
C GLU A 146 -13.57 6.64 9.54
N GLY A 147 -12.41 7.27 9.28
CA GLY A 147 -11.90 8.42 10.02
C GLY A 147 -11.54 8.18 11.49
N LYS A 148 -11.38 6.93 11.94
CA LYS A 148 -11.18 6.58 13.36
C LYS A 148 -9.81 6.01 13.70
N VAL A 149 -9.00 5.65 12.72
CA VAL A 149 -7.69 5.03 12.93
C VAL A 149 -6.67 6.12 13.22
N ASP A 150 -6.02 6.06 14.37
CA ASP A 150 -5.03 7.07 14.78
C ASP A 150 -3.68 6.87 14.11
N CYS A 151 -3.28 5.61 13.88
CA CYS A 151 -2.00 5.29 13.27
C CYS A 151 -2.11 4.08 12.34
N ILE A 152 -1.51 4.20 11.17
CA ILE A 152 -1.34 3.10 10.21
C ILE A 152 0.15 2.92 9.99
N TYR A 153 0.66 1.69 10.17
CA TYR A 153 2.01 1.31 9.80
C TYR A 153 1.95 0.26 8.69
N ILE A 154 2.70 0.47 7.64
CA ILE A 154 2.82 -0.49 6.54
C ILE A 154 4.27 -0.67 6.10
N ASP A 155 4.59 -1.91 5.74
CA ASP A 155 5.86 -2.33 5.14
C ASP A 155 5.53 -3.02 3.81
N PRO A 156 5.36 -2.27 2.72
CA PRO A 156 4.98 -2.83 1.43
C PRO A 156 6.15 -3.57 0.79
N PRO A 157 5.91 -4.44 -0.21
CA PRO A 157 7.00 -5.04 -0.98
C PRO A 157 7.84 -3.94 -1.63
N TYR A 158 9.16 -4.04 -1.52
CA TYR A 158 10.09 -3.01 -1.99
C TYR A 158 10.31 -3.00 -3.51
N ASN A 159 9.76 -3.98 -4.21
CA ASN A 159 9.83 -4.09 -5.67
C ASN A 159 11.27 -4.22 -6.21
N THR A 160 12.09 -4.94 -5.47
CA THR A 160 13.52 -5.12 -5.79
C THR A 160 13.76 -5.88 -7.11
N GLY A 161 12.74 -6.56 -7.61
CA GLY A 161 12.82 -7.46 -8.77
C GLY A 161 13.22 -8.90 -8.41
N ALA A 162 13.38 -9.19 -7.12
CA ALA A 162 13.74 -10.52 -6.61
C ALA A 162 12.55 -11.49 -6.50
N ARG A 163 11.43 -11.21 -7.18
CA ARG A 163 10.16 -11.97 -7.11
C ARG A 163 9.59 -12.01 -5.69
N ASP A 164 9.65 -10.90 -5.01
CA ASP A 164 9.22 -10.69 -3.62
C ASP A 164 7.70 -10.46 -3.50
N TRP A 165 7.03 -10.13 -4.59
CA TRP A 165 5.59 -9.92 -4.61
C TRP A 165 4.93 -10.36 -5.93
N LYS A 166 3.60 -10.50 -5.90
CA LYS A 166 2.80 -10.98 -7.03
C LYS A 166 1.81 -9.93 -7.50
N TYR A 167 1.67 -9.86 -8.82
CA TYR A 167 0.59 -9.15 -9.50
C TYR A 167 -0.16 -10.12 -10.40
N ASN A 168 -1.50 -10.19 -10.31
CA ASN A 168 -2.29 -11.23 -10.99
C ASN A 168 -1.75 -12.64 -10.78
N ASN A 169 -1.37 -12.96 -9.52
CA ASN A 169 -0.79 -14.24 -9.12
C ASN A 169 0.56 -14.61 -9.78
N ASP A 170 1.13 -13.72 -10.57
CA ASP A 170 2.44 -13.89 -11.17
C ASP A 170 3.49 -13.01 -10.45
N TYR A 171 4.68 -13.55 -10.24
CA TYR A 171 5.74 -12.79 -9.60
C TYR A 171 6.23 -11.67 -10.52
N VAL A 172 6.35 -10.47 -9.96
CA VAL A 172 6.97 -9.34 -10.64
C VAL A 172 8.48 -9.44 -10.49
N ASP A 173 9.20 -9.44 -11.60
CA ASP A 173 10.66 -9.54 -11.61
C ASP A 173 11.32 -8.32 -12.25
N SER A 174 12.66 -8.30 -12.23
CA SER A 174 13.46 -7.18 -12.77
C SER A 174 13.29 -6.94 -14.27
N ASN A 175 12.84 -7.94 -15.03
CA ASN A 175 12.63 -7.83 -16.48
C ASN A 175 11.24 -7.31 -16.84
N ASP A 176 10.37 -7.12 -15.86
CA ASP A 176 9.02 -6.58 -16.10
C ASP A 176 9.12 -5.06 -16.32
N ALA A 177 8.92 -4.64 -17.57
CA ALA A 177 8.96 -3.22 -17.96
C ALA A 177 7.91 -2.36 -17.24
N TYR A 178 6.85 -2.98 -16.73
CA TYR A 178 5.74 -2.32 -16.04
C TYR A 178 5.79 -2.49 -14.52
N ARG A 179 6.90 -3.01 -13.94
CA ARG A 179 6.98 -3.32 -12.51
C ARG A 179 6.61 -2.13 -11.61
N HIS A 180 7.09 -0.93 -11.93
CA HIS A 180 6.83 0.28 -11.16
C HIS A 180 5.36 0.73 -11.26
N SER A 181 4.77 0.71 -12.45
CA SER A 181 3.35 1.08 -12.63
C SER A 181 2.38 0.05 -12.04
N LYS A 182 2.73 -1.24 -12.07
CA LYS A 182 2.00 -2.30 -11.36
C LYS A 182 2.04 -2.09 -9.85
N TRP A 183 3.24 -1.78 -9.32
CA TRP A 183 3.43 -1.49 -7.90
C TRP A 183 2.63 -0.24 -7.47
N LEU A 184 2.72 0.84 -8.23
CA LEU A 184 1.94 2.06 -8.00
C LEU A 184 0.44 1.80 -8.03
N SER A 185 -0.05 0.99 -8.97
CA SER A 185 -1.47 0.61 -9.06
C SER A 185 -1.93 -0.17 -7.82
N MET A 186 -1.11 -1.09 -7.33
CA MET A 186 -1.35 -1.88 -6.12
C MET A 186 -1.40 -0.97 -4.89
N MET A 187 -0.41 -0.09 -4.74
CA MET A 187 -0.30 0.84 -3.61
C MET A 187 -1.39 1.91 -3.61
N LYS A 188 -1.67 2.53 -4.76
CA LYS A 188 -2.69 3.60 -4.89
C LYS A 188 -4.06 3.15 -4.37
N LYS A 189 -4.49 1.93 -4.69
CA LYS A 189 -5.76 1.39 -4.24
C LYS A 189 -5.80 1.25 -2.71
N ARG A 190 -4.74 0.74 -2.10
CA ARG A 190 -4.62 0.52 -0.66
C ARG A 190 -4.47 1.83 0.11
N LEU A 191 -3.65 2.74 -0.38
CA LEU A 191 -3.47 4.06 0.22
C LEU A 191 -4.75 4.90 0.21
N LYS A 192 -5.58 4.80 -0.84
CA LYS A 192 -6.91 5.44 -0.86
C LYS A 192 -7.83 4.93 0.25
N LEU A 193 -7.82 3.63 0.52
CA LEU A 193 -8.58 3.05 1.63
C LEU A 193 -7.97 3.44 2.98
N ALA A 194 -6.63 3.40 3.09
CA ALA A 194 -5.93 3.86 4.28
C ALA A 194 -6.28 5.33 4.61
N HIS A 195 -6.32 6.21 3.62
CA HIS A 195 -6.72 7.61 3.79
C HIS A 195 -8.14 7.76 4.34
N ARG A 196 -9.08 6.92 3.91
CA ARG A 196 -10.48 6.97 4.37
C ARG A 196 -10.64 6.51 5.81
N ILE A 197 -9.89 5.49 6.26
CA ILE A 197 -9.97 4.98 7.63
C ILE A 197 -9.14 5.80 8.61
N LEU A 198 -8.08 6.48 8.13
CA LEU A 198 -7.22 7.31 8.97
C LEU A 198 -7.99 8.51 9.50
N ASN A 199 -7.76 8.88 10.77
CA ASN A 199 -8.32 10.08 11.36
C ASN A 199 -7.89 11.32 10.54
N PRO A 200 -8.82 12.08 9.96
CA PRO A 200 -8.50 13.15 9.02
C PRO A 200 -7.84 14.39 9.68
N GLU A 201 -7.86 14.48 10.99
CA GLU A 201 -7.26 15.59 11.72
C GLU A 201 -5.91 15.21 12.33
N THR A 202 -5.85 14.11 13.06
CA THR A 202 -4.72 13.75 13.92
C THR A 202 -4.00 12.48 13.51
N GLY A 203 -4.48 11.77 12.49
CA GLY A 203 -3.93 10.49 12.06
C GLY A 203 -2.50 10.58 11.53
N VAL A 204 -1.77 9.47 11.64
CA VAL A 204 -0.42 9.34 11.12
C VAL A 204 -0.30 8.04 10.31
N LEU A 205 0.20 8.13 9.08
CA LEU A 205 0.59 6.96 8.30
C LEU A 205 2.12 6.88 8.26
N ILE A 206 2.66 5.69 8.51
CA ILE A 206 4.09 5.39 8.49
C ILE A 206 4.33 4.30 7.44
N VAL A 207 5.27 4.56 6.53
CA VAL A 207 5.60 3.61 5.44
C VAL A 207 7.11 3.42 5.38
N THR A 208 7.56 2.18 5.49
CA THR A 208 8.95 1.80 5.23
C THR A 208 9.14 1.47 3.75
N ILE A 209 10.27 1.83 3.18
CA ILE A 209 10.60 1.58 1.76
C ILE A 209 12.11 1.69 1.53
N ASP A 210 12.60 1.12 0.44
CA ASP A 210 13.99 1.29 0.00
C ASP A 210 14.12 2.21 -1.24
N GLU A 211 15.33 2.27 -1.79
CA GLU A 211 15.69 3.10 -2.94
C GLU A 211 14.93 2.77 -4.23
N HIS A 212 14.36 1.55 -4.37
CA HIS A 212 13.68 1.14 -5.61
C HIS A 212 12.38 1.91 -5.86
N GLU A 213 11.62 2.19 -4.81
CA GLU A 213 10.28 2.81 -4.94
C GLU A 213 10.10 4.10 -4.12
N VAL A 214 11.07 4.56 -3.35
CA VAL A 214 10.94 5.72 -2.46
C VAL A 214 10.44 6.97 -3.20
N HIS A 215 10.94 7.23 -4.41
CA HIS A 215 10.57 8.42 -5.18
C HIS A 215 9.14 8.33 -5.73
N HIS A 216 8.76 7.15 -6.21
CA HIS A 216 7.40 6.88 -6.69
C HIS A 216 6.38 6.94 -5.55
N LEU A 217 6.71 6.31 -4.41
CA LEU A 217 5.88 6.32 -3.22
C LEU A 217 5.67 7.74 -2.69
N ARG A 218 6.73 8.53 -2.60
CA ARG A 218 6.64 9.92 -2.12
C ARG A 218 5.65 10.72 -2.96
N THR A 219 5.75 10.65 -4.29
CA THR A 219 4.85 11.37 -5.20
C THR A 219 3.40 10.85 -5.10
N LEU A 220 3.23 9.53 -4.95
CA LEU A 220 1.92 8.92 -4.77
C LEU A 220 1.26 9.36 -3.45
N LEU A 221 2.02 9.43 -2.36
CA LEU A 221 1.53 9.91 -1.07
C LEU A 221 1.08 11.39 -1.15
N GLU A 222 1.83 12.25 -1.85
CA GLU A 222 1.43 13.63 -2.08
C GLU A 222 0.14 13.76 -2.90
N GLU A 223 -0.14 12.80 -3.79
CA GLU A 223 -1.40 12.74 -4.55
C GLU A 223 -2.56 12.26 -3.68
N VAL A 224 -2.36 11.22 -2.87
CA VAL A 224 -3.44 10.59 -2.09
C VAL A 224 -3.75 11.39 -0.83
N PHE A 225 -2.75 12.02 -0.19
CA PHE A 225 -2.87 12.81 1.05
C PHE A 225 -2.49 14.29 0.80
N PRO A 226 -3.24 15.02 -0.04
CA PRO A 226 -2.86 16.36 -0.46
C PRO A 226 -2.87 17.40 0.67
N GLU A 227 -3.55 17.11 1.77
CA GLU A 227 -3.67 17.95 2.98
C GLU A 227 -2.58 17.68 4.02
N ALA A 228 -1.92 16.53 3.93
CA ALA A 228 -0.97 16.06 4.93
C ALA A 228 0.41 16.72 4.81
N TYR A 229 1.13 16.77 5.93
CA TYR A 229 2.56 17.05 5.95
C TYR A 229 3.34 15.74 5.85
N ILE A 230 4.21 15.63 4.84
CA ILE A 230 4.95 14.40 4.57
C ILE A 230 6.43 14.62 4.86
N GLN A 231 6.98 13.82 5.78
CA GLN A 231 8.39 13.84 6.16
C GLN A 231 9.03 12.48 5.88
N MET A 232 10.25 12.49 5.36
CA MET A 232 11.05 11.30 5.16
C MET A 232 12.24 11.30 6.10
N VAL A 233 12.50 10.15 6.72
CA VAL A 233 13.65 9.90 7.58
C VAL A 233 14.46 8.76 6.96
N THR A 234 15.78 8.90 6.96
CA THR A 234 16.70 7.84 6.56
C THR A 234 17.04 6.99 7.77
N ASP A 235 16.82 5.69 7.67
CA ASP A 235 17.23 4.72 8.69
C ASP A 235 18.46 3.96 8.24
N VAL A 236 19.49 3.93 9.08
CA VAL A 236 20.75 3.22 8.79
C VAL A 236 20.65 1.79 9.29
N ILE A 237 20.25 0.88 8.41
CA ILE A 237 20.02 -0.53 8.73
C ILE A 237 21.31 -1.34 8.88
N ASN A 238 22.38 -0.96 8.19
CA ASN A 238 23.65 -1.66 8.24
C ASN A 238 24.84 -0.74 7.98
N TYR A 239 25.56 -0.37 9.01
CA TYR A 239 26.77 0.49 8.91
C TYR A 239 27.91 -0.07 8.04
N LYS A 240 27.96 -1.40 7.87
CA LYS A 240 28.97 -2.06 7.00
C LYS A 240 28.53 -2.07 5.55
N GLY A 241 27.25 -1.78 5.30
CA GLY A 241 26.60 -1.85 4.01
C GLY A 241 26.31 -3.29 3.55
N VAL A 242 25.33 -3.40 2.66
CA VAL A 242 25.06 -4.60 1.88
C VAL A 242 25.76 -4.44 0.56
N SER A 243 26.63 -5.39 0.22
CA SER A 243 27.42 -5.35 -1.03
C SER A 243 26.50 -5.25 -2.24
N GLN A 244 26.75 -4.27 -3.09
CA GLN A 244 26.13 -4.07 -4.40
C GLN A 244 27.24 -3.87 -5.44
N ASP A 245 26.88 -3.74 -6.74
CA ASP A 245 27.83 -3.64 -7.84
C ASP A 245 28.75 -2.41 -7.75
N TYR A 246 28.23 -1.29 -7.19
CA TYR A 246 28.98 -0.02 -7.09
C TYR A 246 29.20 0.40 -5.63
N PHE A 247 28.19 0.95 -4.97
CA PHE A 247 28.26 1.37 -3.58
C PHE A 247 27.44 0.44 -2.70
N ALA A 248 27.95 0.14 -1.51
CA ALA A 248 27.21 -0.65 -0.54
C ALA A 248 26.00 0.13 -0.04
N ARG A 249 24.83 -0.52 -0.02
CA ARG A 249 23.61 0.03 0.56
C ARG A 249 23.70 -0.02 2.09
N VAL A 250 23.42 1.09 2.75
CA VAL A 250 23.47 1.19 4.21
C VAL A 250 22.16 1.63 4.82
N GLU A 251 21.23 2.18 4.01
CA GLU A 251 20.00 2.82 4.49
C GLU A 251 18.74 2.25 3.86
N GLU A 252 17.64 2.50 4.55
CA GLU A 252 16.25 2.44 4.10
C GLU A 252 15.55 3.74 4.48
N TYR A 253 14.32 3.93 4.05
CA TYR A 253 13.59 5.16 4.23
C TYR A 253 12.29 4.89 4.99
N ILE A 254 11.96 5.78 5.91
CA ILE A 254 10.68 5.80 6.61
C ILE A 254 9.97 7.08 6.21
N ILE A 255 8.80 6.96 5.60
CA ILE A 255 7.98 8.10 5.23
C ILE A 255 6.84 8.23 6.23
N TYR A 256 6.76 9.39 6.87
CA TYR A 256 5.70 9.78 7.78
C TYR A 256 4.74 10.72 7.06
N VAL A 257 3.45 10.41 7.13
CA VAL A 257 2.36 11.25 6.61
C VAL A 257 1.54 11.71 7.82
N PHE A 258 1.67 12.98 8.16
CA PHE A 258 0.97 13.59 9.30
C PHE A 258 -0.27 14.32 8.80
N MET A 259 -1.43 13.98 9.33
CA MET A 259 -2.64 14.76 9.09
C MET A 259 -2.52 16.16 9.73
N PRO A 260 -3.28 17.17 9.27
CA PRO A 260 -2.99 18.59 9.56
C PRO A 260 -2.85 18.99 11.01
N GLN A 261 -3.50 18.28 11.94
CA GLN A 261 -3.46 18.55 13.40
C GLN A 261 -2.69 17.46 14.17
N ALA A 262 -2.02 16.55 13.47
CA ALA A 262 -1.18 15.55 14.12
C ALA A 262 -0.11 16.22 14.98
N ASN A 263 -0.05 15.83 16.23
CA ASN A 263 0.89 16.39 17.19
C ASN A 263 1.73 15.28 17.81
N LEU A 264 3.03 15.39 17.62
CA LEU A 264 4.00 14.47 18.22
C LEU A 264 4.48 15.07 19.55
N SER A 265 4.21 14.38 20.65
CA SER A 265 4.84 14.70 21.92
C SER A 265 6.32 14.33 21.89
N SER A 266 7.14 15.14 22.55
CA SER A 266 8.55 14.81 22.72
C SER A 266 8.70 13.47 23.40
N TRP A 267 9.50 12.60 22.80
CA TRP A 267 9.79 11.27 23.31
C TRP A 267 11.27 11.14 23.58
N TYR A 268 11.61 10.59 24.74
CA TYR A 268 12.98 10.33 25.14
C TYR A 268 13.12 8.89 25.61
N ASP A 269 13.96 8.13 24.95
CA ASP A 269 14.31 6.76 25.35
C ASP A 269 15.53 6.79 26.27
N ARG A 270 15.30 6.51 27.55
CA ARG A 270 16.37 6.43 28.55
C ARG A 270 17.39 5.33 28.23
N MET A 271 16.96 4.28 27.55
CA MET A 271 17.88 3.18 27.17
C MET A 271 18.89 3.62 26.11
N LEU A 272 18.55 4.58 25.25
CA LEU A 272 19.47 5.17 24.27
C LEU A 272 20.36 6.25 24.86
N GLY A 273 19.92 6.91 25.96
CA GLY A 273 20.65 8.03 26.58
C GLY A 273 21.68 7.66 27.64
N GLU A 274 21.61 6.47 28.23
CA GLU A 274 22.45 6.07 29.39
C GLU A 274 23.60 5.12 29.05
N SER A 275 23.74 4.63 27.81
CA SER A 275 24.87 3.77 27.50
C SER A 275 26.12 4.60 27.16
N GLU A 276 27.05 4.71 28.13
CA GLU A 276 28.43 5.23 27.88
C GLU A 276 29.13 4.56 26.70
N THR A 277 28.69 3.36 26.29
CA THR A 277 29.15 2.62 25.13
C THR A 277 28.65 3.20 23.83
N PHE A 278 27.47 3.85 23.80
CA PHE A 278 26.95 4.48 22.59
C PHE A 278 27.67 5.80 22.31
N SER A 279 27.94 6.61 23.32
CA SER A 279 28.68 7.87 23.16
C SER A 279 30.13 7.67 22.72
N LYS A 280 30.73 6.52 23.02
CA LYS A 280 32.11 6.19 22.59
C LYS A 280 32.20 5.62 21.18
N LYS A 281 31.08 5.13 20.61
CA LYS A 281 31.04 4.53 19.26
C LYS A 281 30.57 5.52 18.19
N VAL A 282 29.88 6.59 18.54
CA VAL A 282 29.42 7.60 17.60
C VAL A 282 30.47 8.70 17.52
N THR A 283 31.41 8.53 16.61
CA THR A 283 32.28 9.64 16.22
C THR A 283 31.50 10.45 15.17
N TRP A 284 31.00 11.62 15.60
CA TRP A 284 30.42 12.58 14.66
C TRP A 284 31.51 13.10 13.75
N ALA A 285 31.66 12.51 12.58
CA ALA A 285 32.42 13.12 11.51
C ALA A 285 31.51 14.15 10.84
N SER A 286 31.82 15.44 11.03
CA SER A 286 31.16 16.48 10.25
C SER A 286 31.47 16.28 8.77
N LEU A 287 30.48 15.86 7.98
CA LEU A 287 30.54 15.81 6.52
C LEU A 287 30.56 17.22 5.90
N LEU A 288 30.41 18.29 6.70
CA LEU A 288 30.56 19.67 6.30
C LEU A 288 32.03 20.09 6.40
N ARG A 289 32.89 19.53 5.57
CA ARG A 289 34.08 20.28 5.13
C ARG A 289 33.56 21.39 4.23
N ARG A 290 33.65 22.64 4.72
CA ARG A 290 33.43 23.79 3.86
C ARG A 290 34.47 23.71 2.74
N GLY A 291 34.01 23.72 1.48
CA GLY A 291 34.86 23.56 0.31
C GLY A 291 36.06 24.55 0.23
N SER A 292 36.02 25.64 1.02
CA SER A 292 37.17 26.58 1.18
C SER A 292 38.33 26.01 1.96
N ASP A 293 38.14 24.94 2.74
CA ASP A 293 39.25 24.38 3.57
C ASP A 293 40.03 23.28 2.84
N SER A 294 39.50 22.75 1.74
CA SER A 294 40.17 21.72 0.93
C SER A 294 41.15 22.28 -0.08
N TYR A 295 41.08 23.57 -0.39
CA TYR A 295 41.97 24.23 -1.35
C TYR A 295 43.16 25.00 -0.72
N ARG A 296 43.34 24.96 0.59
CA ARG A 296 44.39 25.68 1.31
C ARG A 296 45.46 24.81 1.90
N GLN A 297 45.59 23.58 1.48
CA GLN A 297 46.62 22.63 1.96
C GLN A 297 47.56 22.16 0.86
N ASP A 298 47.77 22.97 -0.22
CA ASP A 298 48.86 22.80 -1.17
C ASP A 298 49.85 23.97 -1.05
#